data_3861c2d187ffc05820c608204426279e
#
_entry.id   3861c2d187ffc05820c608204426279e
#
_cell.length_a   1.000
_cell.length_b   1.000
_cell.length_c   1.000
_cell.angle_alpha   90.00
_cell.angle_beta   90.00
_cell.angle_gamma   90.00
#
_symmetry.space_group_name_H-M   'P 1'
#
loop_
_entity.id
_entity.type
_entity.pdbx_description
1 polymer ?
#
loop_
_entity_poly.entity_id
_entity_poly.type
_entity_poly.pdbx_seq_one_letter_code
_entity_poly.pdbx_strand_id
1 'polypeptide(L)'
;MMSLLHSIAIGGAIVLTTASAVPLVAPTVVRANPATPDKLWDGFSSPVGMAFDAAGHLYVAEWGAGRVLRIAPDGTRAVFADGLAGPSGLAIGPDGAIYVASYSRDEIYRFTPEGARSLHVTGLATPAGIGFDRTGRLLIANRRTNQILGLTDNGRLTPVIDGLRTPVGAVQTPDGGYVVSNIGGGVTIVRPDGTRIEAGAAFRTPGPGVAMTRDGRVFVVDYGGTTVREILPDGRSRTVADGIKSPVGLVLSPDEASLLTAAWSDGTIYRIPIPQ
;
A
#
# COMPACT_ATOMS: atom_id res chain seq x y z
N MET A 1 92.17 18.09 -29.11
CA MET A 1 92.04 18.52 -27.74
C MET A 1 90.82 17.78 -27.21
N MET A 2 91.04 16.72 -26.41
CA MET A 2 90.01 15.80 -25.87
C MET A 2 89.57 16.30 -24.52
N SER A 3 88.28 16.42 -24.31
CA SER A 3 87.69 16.69 -23.01
C SER A 3 86.92 15.44 -22.53
N LEU A 4 87.37 14.89 -21.40
CA LEU A 4 86.74 13.76 -20.73
C LEU A 4 85.44 14.22 -20.01
N LEU A 5 84.36 13.54 -20.27
CA LEU A 5 83.11 13.62 -19.47
C LEU A 5 83.09 12.44 -18.51
N HIS A 6 83.08 12.75 -17.22
CA HIS A 6 82.80 11.77 -16.13
C HIS A 6 81.33 11.58 -15.98
N SER A 7 80.85 10.33 -16.13
CA SER A 7 79.47 9.94 -15.78
C SER A 7 79.41 9.49 -14.32
N ILE A 8 78.62 10.16 -13.51
CA ILE A 8 78.29 9.74 -12.16
C ILE A 8 76.97 8.96 -12.25
N ALA A 9 76.97 7.68 -11.94
CA ALA A 9 75.78 6.83 -11.79
C ALA A 9 75.21 7.00 -10.38
N ILE A 10 74.00 7.54 -10.26
CA ILE A 10 73.23 7.59 -9.02
C ILE A 10 72.31 6.38 -9.06
N GLY A 11 72.55 5.37 -8.20
CA GLY A 11 71.73 4.24 -8.03
C GLY A 11 70.50 4.62 -7.20
N GLY A 12 69.30 4.75 -7.83
CA GLY A 12 68.04 4.90 -7.15
C GLY A 12 67.41 3.53 -6.86
N ALA A 13 67.27 3.19 -5.58
CA ALA A 13 66.53 2.00 -5.16
C ALA A 13 65.00 2.26 -5.32
N ILE A 14 64.36 1.50 -6.21
CA ILE A 14 62.90 1.52 -6.35
C ILE A 14 62.35 0.61 -5.26
N VAL A 15 61.69 1.21 -4.25
CA VAL A 15 60.89 0.48 -3.27
C VAL A 15 59.51 0.18 -3.87
N LEU A 16 59.28 -1.03 -4.30
CA LEU A 16 57.97 -1.51 -4.70
C LEU A 16 57.11 -1.76 -3.44
N THR A 17 56.21 -0.84 -3.15
CA THR A 17 55.17 -1.07 -2.15
C THR A 17 54.06 -1.91 -2.79
N THR A 18 53.94 -3.16 -2.36
CA THR A 18 52.78 -4.02 -2.70
C THR A 18 51.57 -3.55 -1.94
N ALA A 19 50.64 -2.87 -2.60
CA ALA A 19 49.33 -2.57 -2.03
C ALA A 19 48.54 -3.88 -1.92
N SER A 20 48.30 -4.35 -0.69
CA SER A 20 47.38 -5.46 -0.41
C SER A 20 45.94 -4.99 -0.74
N ALA A 21 45.40 -5.52 -1.82
CA ALA A 21 43.98 -5.32 -2.14
C ALA A 21 43.12 -6.02 -1.09
N VAL A 22 42.43 -5.25 -0.24
CA VAL A 22 41.37 -5.78 0.64
C VAL A 22 40.21 -6.24 -0.27
N PRO A 23 39.78 -7.51 -0.22
CA PRO A 23 38.68 -7.96 -1.03
C PRO A 23 37.42 -7.19 -0.61
N LEU A 24 36.80 -6.49 -1.54
CA LEU A 24 35.48 -5.86 -1.37
C LEU A 24 34.46 -6.99 -1.26
N VAL A 25 34.07 -7.34 -0.03
CA VAL A 25 32.97 -8.26 0.20
C VAL A 25 31.70 -7.53 -0.20
N ALA A 26 31.19 -7.84 -1.37
CA ALA A 26 29.87 -7.35 -1.79
C ALA A 26 28.83 -7.77 -0.73
N PRO A 27 27.95 -6.87 -0.27
CA PRO A 27 26.92 -7.24 0.69
C PRO A 27 26.05 -8.32 0.05
N THR A 28 26.02 -9.49 0.70
CA THR A 28 25.14 -10.58 0.32
C THR A 28 23.73 -10.09 0.55
N VAL A 29 23.00 -9.77 -0.52
CA VAL A 29 21.57 -9.47 -0.44
C VAL A 29 20.88 -10.77 -0.04
N VAL A 30 20.64 -10.94 1.26
CA VAL A 30 19.80 -12.03 1.76
C VAL A 30 18.40 -11.75 1.20
N ARG A 31 18.03 -12.45 0.15
CA ARG A 31 16.64 -12.49 -0.31
C ARG A 31 15.86 -13.25 0.76
N ALA A 32 15.19 -12.53 1.66
CA ALA A 32 14.22 -13.16 2.54
C ALA A 32 13.20 -13.90 1.67
N ASN A 33 12.98 -15.17 1.92
CA ASN A 33 11.91 -15.91 1.28
C ASN A 33 10.57 -15.23 1.61
N PRO A 34 9.59 -15.21 0.67
CA PRO A 34 8.26 -14.73 0.97
C PRO A 34 7.70 -15.43 2.21
N ALA A 35 7.04 -14.67 3.08
CA ALA A 35 6.37 -15.23 4.24
C ALA A 35 5.22 -16.14 3.80
N THR A 36 5.01 -17.24 4.54
CA THR A 36 3.81 -18.08 4.39
C THR A 36 2.65 -17.37 5.09
N PRO A 37 1.54 -17.06 4.39
CA PRO A 37 0.40 -16.42 5.01
C PRO A 37 -0.30 -17.35 6.00
N ASP A 38 -0.59 -16.87 7.21
CA ASP A 38 -1.38 -17.58 8.21
C ASP A 38 -2.87 -17.26 8.01
N LYS A 39 -3.72 -18.27 7.85
CA LYS A 39 -5.16 -18.07 7.81
C LYS A 39 -5.66 -17.66 9.20
N LEU A 40 -6.25 -16.44 9.31
CA LEU A 40 -6.84 -15.96 10.55
C LEU A 40 -8.31 -16.29 10.65
N TRP A 41 -9.08 -15.94 9.64
CA TRP A 41 -10.53 -16.09 9.62
C TRP A 41 -11.01 -16.41 8.21
N ASP A 42 -12.15 -17.11 8.13
CA ASP A 42 -12.86 -17.40 6.89
C ASP A 42 -14.36 -17.08 7.00
N GLY A 43 -15.14 -17.41 5.96
CA GLY A 43 -16.59 -17.23 5.93
C GLY A 43 -17.04 -15.81 5.64
N PHE A 44 -16.19 -14.98 5.04
CA PHE A 44 -16.58 -13.66 4.55
C PHE A 44 -17.13 -13.75 3.11
N SER A 45 -18.09 -12.85 2.82
CA SER A 45 -18.69 -12.74 1.49
C SER A 45 -17.97 -11.68 0.65
N SER A 46 -16.98 -12.09 -0.12
CA SER A 46 -16.12 -11.22 -0.94
C SER A 46 -15.59 -10.00 -0.16
N PRO A 47 -14.74 -10.21 0.86
CA PRO A 47 -14.21 -9.12 1.68
C PRO A 47 -13.30 -8.21 0.84
N VAL A 48 -13.35 -6.89 1.05
CA VAL A 48 -12.55 -5.88 0.32
C VAL A 48 -11.83 -4.94 1.27
N GLY A 49 -12.46 -3.84 1.63
CA GLY A 49 -11.87 -2.81 2.49
C GLY A 49 -11.76 -3.26 3.94
N MET A 50 -10.65 -2.95 4.57
CA MET A 50 -10.40 -3.25 5.98
C MET A 50 -9.72 -2.08 6.68
N ALA A 51 -10.09 -1.81 7.94
CA ALA A 51 -9.39 -0.85 8.79
C ALA A 51 -9.56 -1.22 10.27
N PHE A 52 -8.54 -0.91 11.08
CA PHE A 52 -8.60 -1.00 12.54
C PHE A 52 -9.00 0.34 13.16
N ASP A 53 -9.86 0.30 14.17
CA ASP A 53 -10.06 1.45 15.05
C ASP A 53 -9.00 1.51 16.17
N ALA A 54 -9.00 2.59 16.95
CA ALA A 54 -8.05 2.78 18.05
C ALA A 54 -8.24 1.77 19.21
N ALA A 55 -9.40 1.12 19.30
CA ALA A 55 -9.68 0.07 20.28
C ALA A 55 -9.24 -1.32 19.80
N GLY A 56 -8.72 -1.43 18.57
CA GLY A 56 -8.26 -2.68 17.97
C GLY A 56 -9.37 -3.51 17.32
N HIS A 57 -10.57 -2.96 17.11
CA HIS A 57 -11.59 -3.64 16.32
C HIS A 57 -11.23 -3.55 14.84
N LEU A 58 -11.33 -4.68 14.12
CA LEU A 58 -11.20 -4.71 12.67
C LEU A 58 -12.56 -4.58 12.01
N TYR A 59 -12.72 -3.59 11.15
CA TYR A 59 -13.86 -3.44 10.28
C TYR A 59 -13.55 -4.04 8.92
N VAL A 60 -14.49 -4.82 8.37
CA VAL A 60 -14.36 -5.52 7.09
C VAL A 60 -15.56 -5.23 6.22
N ALA A 61 -15.34 -4.61 5.07
CA ALA A 61 -16.39 -4.42 4.06
C ALA A 61 -16.58 -5.72 3.26
N GLU A 62 -17.79 -6.28 3.33
CA GLU A 62 -18.18 -7.46 2.57
C GLU A 62 -19.00 -7.05 1.35
N TRP A 63 -18.35 -6.99 0.20
CA TRP A 63 -18.97 -6.63 -1.08
C TRP A 63 -20.18 -7.52 -1.41
N GLY A 64 -19.99 -8.85 -1.29
CA GLY A 64 -21.02 -9.82 -1.66
C GLY A 64 -22.24 -9.81 -0.78
N ALA A 65 -22.09 -9.43 0.51
CA ALA A 65 -23.18 -9.36 1.46
C ALA A 65 -23.76 -7.95 1.61
N GLY A 66 -23.14 -6.92 1.02
CA GLY A 66 -23.61 -5.53 1.16
C GLY A 66 -23.54 -4.98 2.57
N ARG A 67 -22.57 -5.39 3.37
CA ARG A 67 -22.47 -5.04 4.79
C ARG A 67 -21.02 -4.75 5.23
N VAL A 68 -20.88 -4.22 6.43
CA VAL A 68 -19.59 -4.12 7.16
C VAL A 68 -19.71 -4.98 8.41
N LEU A 69 -18.74 -5.86 8.62
CA LEU A 69 -18.54 -6.57 9.88
C LEU A 69 -17.56 -5.80 10.76
N ARG A 70 -17.77 -5.86 12.08
CA ARG A 70 -16.82 -5.49 13.11
C ARG A 70 -16.35 -6.75 13.83
N ILE A 71 -15.04 -6.93 13.91
CA ILE A 71 -14.39 -8.04 14.61
C ILE A 71 -13.66 -7.45 15.83
N ALA A 72 -14.07 -7.88 17.02
CA ALA A 72 -13.42 -7.46 18.26
C ALA A 72 -12.02 -8.11 18.41
N PRO A 73 -11.15 -7.60 19.30
CA PRO A 73 -9.82 -8.17 19.54
C PRO A 73 -9.84 -9.65 19.97
N ASP A 74 -10.94 -10.12 20.59
CA ASP A 74 -11.16 -11.51 20.96
C ASP A 74 -11.65 -12.39 19.77
N GLY A 75 -11.84 -11.80 18.59
CA GLY A 75 -12.34 -12.48 17.39
C GLY A 75 -13.86 -12.53 17.26
N THR A 76 -14.63 -12.01 18.22
CA THR A 76 -16.10 -11.94 18.14
C THR A 76 -16.52 -11.04 16.98
N ARG A 77 -17.45 -11.55 16.14
CA ARG A 77 -17.94 -10.85 14.96
C ARG A 77 -19.36 -10.34 15.16
N ALA A 78 -19.61 -9.11 14.71
CA ALA A 78 -20.93 -8.51 14.67
C ALA A 78 -21.15 -7.75 13.36
N VAL A 79 -22.38 -7.67 12.88
CA VAL A 79 -22.74 -6.77 11.78
C VAL A 79 -22.69 -5.34 12.33
N PHE A 80 -21.86 -4.50 11.75
CA PHE A 80 -21.75 -3.08 12.09
C PHE A 80 -22.70 -2.22 11.27
N ALA A 81 -22.78 -2.48 9.96
CA ALA A 81 -23.67 -1.78 9.04
C ALA A 81 -24.10 -2.73 7.93
N ASP A 82 -25.31 -2.56 7.42
CA ASP A 82 -25.90 -3.33 6.32
C ASP A 82 -26.58 -2.45 5.26
N GLY A 83 -27.19 -3.07 4.25
CA GLY A 83 -27.89 -2.36 3.19
C GLY A 83 -27.00 -1.46 2.34
N LEU A 84 -25.71 -1.80 2.20
CA LEU A 84 -24.74 -1.10 1.37
C LEU A 84 -24.67 -1.72 -0.04
N ALA A 85 -24.50 -0.88 -1.06
CA ALA A 85 -24.41 -1.34 -2.43
C ALA A 85 -22.93 -1.43 -2.88
N GLY A 86 -22.36 -2.63 -2.79
CA GLY A 86 -20.97 -2.89 -3.10
C GLY A 86 -20.01 -2.08 -2.22
N PRO A 87 -20.01 -2.30 -0.89
CA PRO A 87 -19.05 -1.65 0.00
C PRO A 87 -17.63 -2.08 -0.41
N SER A 88 -16.78 -1.11 -0.73
CA SER A 88 -15.44 -1.33 -1.29
C SER A 88 -14.35 -0.81 -0.37
N GLY A 89 -13.93 0.45 -0.52
CA GLY A 89 -12.96 1.06 0.38
C GLY A 89 -13.54 1.30 1.78
N LEU A 90 -12.74 1.10 2.80
CA LEU A 90 -13.07 1.38 4.19
C LEU A 90 -11.87 2.05 4.86
N ALA A 91 -12.13 3.13 5.61
CA ALA A 91 -11.12 3.85 6.38
C ALA A 91 -11.69 4.37 7.69
N ILE A 92 -10.82 4.49 8.70
CA ILE A 92 -11.14 5.18 9.96
C ILE A 92 -10.57 6.60 9.85
N GLY A 93 -11.43 7.59 10.09
CA GLY A 93 -11.03 8.99 10.07
C GLY A 93 -10.30 9.44 11.35
N PRO A 94 -9.66 10.61 11.30
CA PRO A 94 -9.01 11.21 12.47
C PRO A 94 -10.00 11.48 13.63
N ASP A 95 -11.28 11.58 13.29
CA ASP A 95 -12.40 11.74 14.23
C ASP A 95 -12.91 10.40 14.83
N GLY A 96 -12.27 9.27 14.48
CA GLY A 96 -12.68 7.92 14.86
C GLY A 96 -13.90 7.39 14.12
N ALA A 97 -14.49 8.15 13.20
CA ALA A 97 -15.62 7.70 12.39
C ALA A 97 -15.17 6.70 11.31
N ILE A 98 -16.11 5.84 10.93
CA ILE A 98 -15.89 4.80 9.92
C ILE A 98 -16.44 5.30 8.58
N TYR A 99 -15.59 5.36 7.57
CA TYR A 99 -15.93 5.77 6.21
C TYR A 99 -15.98 4.55 5.29
N VAL A 100 -17.05 4.44 4.49
CA VAL A 100 -17.27 3.29 3.61
C VAL A 100 -17.68 3.79 2.24
N ALA A 101 -16.88 3.45 1.23
CA ALA A 101 -17.23 3.71 -0.16
C ALA A 101 -18.28 2.71 -0.65
N SER A 102 -19.36 3.22 -1.22
CA SER A 102 -20.40 2.46 -1.90
C SER A 102 -20.16 2.56 -3.41
N TYR A 103 -19.42 1.58 -3.94
CA TYR A 103 -18.99 1.53 -5.33
C TYR A 103 -20.14 1.65 -6.33
N SER A 104 -21.26 0.96 -6.07
CA SER A 104 -22.39 0.89 -6.99
C SER A 104 -23.36 2.07 -6.89
N ARG A 105 -23.21 2.94 -5.86
CA ARG A 105 -24.02 4.14 -5.68
C ARG A 105 -23.24 5.43 -5.94
N ASP A 106 -21.93 5.32 -6.19
CA ASP A 106 -21.06 6.49 -6.40
C ASP A 106 -21.05 7.45 -5.18
N GLU A 107 -21.07 6.87 -3.95
CA GLU A 107 -21.24 7.57 -2.68
C GLU A 107 -20.21 7.09 -1.64
N ILE A 108 -19.99 7.92 -0.61
CA ILE A 108 -19.31 7.51 0.63
C ILE A 108 -20.25 7.78 1.80
N TYR A 109 -20.41 6.77 2.64
CA TYR A 109 -21.10 6.87 3.93
C TYR A 109 -20.10 7.09 5.06
N ARG A 110 -20.50 7.89 6.06
CA ARG A 110 -19.84 8.06 7.33
C ARG A 110 -20.70 7.45 8.42
N PHE A 111 -20.09 6.68 9.29
CA PHE A 111 -20.72 6.11 10.46
C PHE A 111 -20.03 6.61 11.71
N THR A 112 -20.76 6.91 12.76
CA THR A 112 -20.16 7.08 14.09
C THR A 112 -19.66 5.73 14.62
N PRO A 113 -18.77 5.69 15.61
CA PRO A 113 -18.36 4.42 16.23
C PRO A 113 -19.52 3.56 16.76
N GLU A 114 -20.64 4.21 17.11
CA GLU A 114 -21.87 3.56 17.59
C GLU A 114 -22.77 3.04 16.44
N GLY A 115 -22.40 3.34 15.17
CA GLY A 115 -23.09 2.86 13.98
C GLY A 115 -24.13 3.82 13.38
N ALA A 116 -24.26 5.06 13.86
CA ALA A 116 -25.17 6.05 13.25
C ALA A 116 -24.64 6.44 11.85
N ARG A 117 -25.46 6.19 10.81
CA ARG A 117 -25.14 6.37 9.40
C ARG A 117 -25.52 7.75 8.89
N SER A 118 -24.64 8.37 8.11
CA SER A 118 -24.90 9.57 7.31
C SER A 118 -24.31 9.44 5.93
N LEU A 119 -24.93 10.09 4.92
CA LEU A 119 -24.34 10.27 3.60
C LEU A 119 -23.30 11.38 3.69
N HIS A 120 -22.06 11.10 3.27
CA HIS A 120 -20.94 12.01 3.43
C HIS A 120 -20.48 12.65 2.12
N VAL A 121 -20.37 11.85 1.05
CA VAL A 121 -19.96 12.30 -0.29
C VAL A 121 -20.85 11.68 -1.34
N THR A 122 -21.22 12.47 -2.36
CA THR A 122 -21.96 12.04 -3.56
C THR A 122 -21.25 12.52 -4.82
N GLY A 123 -21.75 12.08 -5.98
CA GLY A 123 -21.26 12.54 -7.27
C GLY A 123 -19.89 11.99 -7.65
N LEU A 124 -19.54 10.85 -7.07
CA LEU A 124 -18.34 10.08 -7.43
C LEU A 124 -18.56 9.26 -8.71
N ALA A 125 -17.54 8.57 -9.15
CA ALA A 125 -17.60 7.66 -10.30
C ALA A 125 -16.83 6.37 -9.99
N THR A 126 -17.54 5.38 -9.47
CA THR A 126 -17.03 4.10 -8.98
C THR A 126 -15.87 4.28 -7.97
N PRO A 127 -16.17 4.83 -6.76
CA PRO A 127 -15.17 4.97 -5.71
C PRO A 127 -14.73 3.58 -5.25
N ALA A 128 -13.41 3.33 -5.29
CA ALA A 128 -12.83 2.05 -4.90
C ALA A 128 -12.18 2.15 -3.51
N GLY A 129 -10.86 2.25 -3.43
CA GLY A 129 -10.16 2.47 -2.17
C GLY A 129 -10.32 3.90 -1.65
N ILE A 130 -10.40 4.05 -0.35
CA ILE A 130 -10.38 5.34 0.34
C ILE A 130 -9.37 5.31 1.48
N GLY A 131 -8.88 6.45 1.88
CA GLY A 131 -7.94 6.62 2.99
C GLY A 131 -7.83 8.07 3.39
N PHE A 132 -6.98 8.38 4.36
CA PHE A 132 -6.74 9.74 4.78
C PHE A 132 -5.28 10.12 4.51
N ASP A 133 -5.06 11.35 4.04
CA ASP A 133 -3.72 11.89 3.94
C ASP A 133 -3.23 12.41 5.32
N ARG A 134 -1.99 12.87 5.36
CA ARG A 134 -1.34 13.33 6.60
C ARG A 134 -1.96 14.59 7.21
N THR A 135 -2.79 15.30 6.45
CA THR A 135 -3.56 16.46 6.93
C THR A 135 -4.95 16.09 7.43
N GLY A 136 -5.34 14.81 7.34
CA GLY A 136 -6.67 14.33 7.69
C GLY A 136 -7.70 14.50 6.58
N ARG A 137 -7.27 14.84 5.35
CA ARG A 137 -8.15 14.94 4.20
C ARG A 137 -8.47 13.57 3.63
N LEU A 138 -9.75 13.28 3.38
CA LEU A 138 -10.18 12.04 2.76
C LEU A 138 -9.71 11.96 1.31
N LEU A 139 -8.94 10.93 0.99
CA LEU A 139 -8.52 10.57 -0.36
C LEU A 139 -9.45 9.49 -0.92
N ILE A 140 -9.81 9.61 -2.21
CA ILE A 140 -10.76 8.72 -2.87
C ILE A 140 -10.19 8.30 -4.22
N ALA A 141 -9.98 7.00 -4.40
CA ALA A 141 -9.67 6.45 -5.71
C ALA A 141 -10.95 6.44 -6.57
N ASN A 142 -11.13 7.51 -7.35
CA ASN A 142 -12.30 7.71 -8.22
C ASN A 142 -12.03 7.03 -9.57
N ARG A 143 -12.34 5.75 -9.63
CA ARG A 143 -11.85 4.81 -10.64
C ARG A 143 -12.19 5.22 -12.07
N ARG A 144 -13.45 5.61 -12.33
CA ARG A 144 -13.93 5.91 -13.69
C ARG A 144 -13.39 7.23 -14.23
N THR A 145 -13.01 8.18 -13.37
CA THR A 145 -12.40 9.45 -13.79
C THR A 145 -10.87 9.39 -13.87
N ASN A 146 -10.25 8.25 -13.53
CA ASN A 146 -8.79 8.09 -13.51
C ASN A 146 -8.07 9.08 -12.58
N GLN A 147 -8.67 9.36 -11.42
CA GLN A 147 -8.20 10.35 -10.45
C GLN A 147 -8.15 9.80 -9.03
N ILE A 148 -7.22 10.33 -8.25
CA ILE A 148 -7.37 10.38 -6.80
C ILE A 148 -7.96 11.75 -6.47
N LEU A 149 -9.13 11.75 -5.86
CA LEU A 149 -9.80 12.96 -5.37
C LEU A 149 -9.50 13.16 -3.89
N GLY A 150 -9.45 14.42 -3.47
CA GLY A 150 -9.40 14.84 -2.08
C GLY A 150 -10.67 15.61 -1.72
N LEU A 151 -11.26 15.28 -0.57
CA LEU A 151 -12.38 16.03 -0.02
C LEU A 151 -11.83 17.18 0.84
N THR A 152 -12.16 18.40 0.48
CA THR A 152 -11.78 19.60 1.23
C THR A 152 -12.73 19.83 2.43
N ASP A 153 -12.33 20.65 3.40
CA ASP A 153 -13.09 20.94 4.62
C ASP A 153 -14.47 21.56 4.33
N ASN A 154 -14.61 22.25 3.19
CA ASN A 154 -15.90 22.80 2.75
C ASN A 154 -16.74 21.80 1.92
N GLY A 155 -16.39 20.52 1.93
CA GLY A 155 -17.13 19.45 1.25
C GLY A 155 -16.92 19.36 -0.26
N ARG A 156 -15.95 20.09 -0.82
CA ARG A 156 -15.67 20.08 -2.26
C ARG A 156 -14.68 18.97 -2.62
N LEU A 157 -14.98 18.24 -3.69
CA LEU A 157 -14.05 17.28 -4.30
C LEU A 157 -13.07 18.01 -5.23
N THR A 158 -11.78 17.76 -5.06
CA THR A 158 -10.72 18.30 -5.90
C THR A 158 -9.76 17.20 -6.34
N PRO A 159 -9.28 17.22 -7.59
CA PRO A 159 -8.22 16.28 -8.00
C PRO A 159 -6.93 16.52 -7.18
N VAL A 160 -6.40 15.43 -6.62
CA VAL A 160 -5.06 15.38 -6.00
C VAL A 160 -4.07 14.84 -7.01
N ILE A 161 -4.46 13.79 -7.73
CA ILE A 161 -3.68 13.17 -8.80
C ILE A 161 -4.65 12.83 -9.93
N ASP A 162 -4.31 13.19 -11.15
CA ASP A 162 -5.07 12.87 -12.36
C ASP A 162 -4.25 12.01 -13.33
N GLY A 163 -4.84 11.66 -14.49
CA GLY A 163 -4.15 10.94 -15.55
C GLY A 163 -3.65 9.54 -15.12
N LEU A 164 -4.33 8.93 -14.18
CA LEU A 164 -4.05 7.56 -13.71
C LEU A 164 -4.70 6.51 -14.63
N ARG A 165 -4.44 5.22 -14.35
CA ARG A 165 -4.97 4.12 -15.15
C ARG A 165 -5.92 3.25 -14.33
N THR A 166 -7.15 3.72 -14.12
CA THR A 166 -8.15 3.03 -13.31
C THR A 166 -7.65 2.80 -11.87
N PRO A 167 -7.40 3.89 -11.11
CA PRO A 167 -6.87 3.81 -9.76
C PRO A 167 -7.86 3.12 -8.83
N VAL A 168 -7.35 2.32 -7.91
CA VAL A 168 -8.17 1.55 -6.95
C VAL A 168 -7.73 1.71 -5.50
N GLY A 169 -6.55 2.26 -5.23
CA GLY A 169 -6.05 2.53 -3.88
C GLY A 169 -4.91 3.54 -3.91
N ALA A 170 -4.74 4.30 -2.84
CA ALA A 170 -3.66 5.26 -2.69
C ALA A 170 -3.27 5.47 -1.23
N VAL A 171 -1.99 5.73 -0.99
CA VAL A 171 -1.45 6.22 0.28
C VAL A 171 -0.54 7.41 0.02
N GLN A 172 -0.51 8.37 0.96
CA GLN A 172 0.45 9.48 0.92
C GLN A 172 1.72 9.09 1.67
N THR A 173 2.88 9.24 1.03
CA THR A 173 4.19 8.95 1.62
C THR A 173 4.65 10.03 2.61
N PRO A 174 5.62 9.74 3.52
CA PRO A 174 6.07 10.69 4.54
C PRO A 174 6.65 11.99 3.98
N ASP A 175 7.24 11.95 2.79
CA ASP A 175 7.78 13.11 2.07
C ASP A 175 6.71 13.95 1.35
N GLY A 176 5.43 13.55 1.42
CA GLY A 176 4.30 14.22 0.78
C GLY A 176 3.97 13.73 -0.64
N GLY A 177 4.70 12.74 -1.15
CA GLY A 177 4.37 12.03 -2.37
C GLY A 177 3.20 11.05 -2.19
N TYR A 178 2.96 10.21 -3.20
CA TYR A 178 1.88 9.21 -3.18
C TYR A 178 2.31 7.92 -3.84
N VAL A 179 1.74 6.80 -3.37
CA VAL A 179 1.78 5.52 -4.08
C VAL A 179 0.35 5.12 -4.41
N VAL A 180 0.09 4.89 -5.69
CA VAL A 180 -1.25 4.59 -6.22
C VAL A 180 -1.24 3.24 -6.92
N SER A 181 -2.14 2.35 -6.55
CA SER A 181 -2.41 1.12 -7.28
C SER A 181 -3.43 1.36 -8.39
N ASN A 182 -3.13 0.86 -9.59
CA ASN A 182 -3.99 1.02 -10.77
C ASN A 182 -4.31 -0.37 -11.35
N ILE A 183 -5.57 -0.72 -11.40
CA ILE A 183 -6.01 -2.00 -11.99
C ILE A 183 -5.66 -2.11 -13.48
N GLY A 184 -5.66 -0.97 -14.17
CA GLY A 184 -5.34 -0.88 -15.59
C GLY A 184 -3.87 -0.58 -15.92
N GLY A 185 -2.96 -0.52 -14.95
CA GLY A 185 -1.61 -0.07 -15.27
C GLY A 185 -0.53 -0.16 -14.20
N GLY A 186 -0.59 -1.10 -13.27
CA GLY A 186 0.48 -1.27 -12.29
C GLY A 186 0.40 -0.30 -11.11
N VAL A 187 1.54 0.11 -10.58
CA VAL A 187 1.63 1.03 -9.44
C VAL A 187 2.33 2.30 -9.88
N THR A 188 1.73 3.46 -9.61
CA THR A 188 2.33 4.77 -9.89
C THR A 188 2.85 5.38 -8.58
N ILE A 189 4.13 5.70 -8.52
CA ILE A 189 4.72 6.52 -7.46
C ILE A 189 4.72 7.97 -7.96
N VAL A 190 4.11 8.88 -7.22
CA VAL A 190 4.10 10.31 -7.49
C VAL A 190 4.95 10.99 -6.43
N ARG A 191 6.05 11.60 -6.82
CA ARG A 191 6.93 12.34 -5.91
C ARG A 191 6.36 13.73 -5.57
N PRO A 192 6.82 14.40 -4.51
CA PRO A 192 6.35 15.74 -4.14
C PRO A 192 6.53 16.79 -5.24
N ASP A 193 7.52 16.63 -6.10
CA ASP A 193 7.77 17.50 -7.27
C ASP A 193 6.88 17.18 -8.48
N GLY A 194 5.95 16.21 -8.35
CA GLY A 194 5.07 15.75 -9.41
C GLY A 194 5.68 14.72 -10.36
N THR A 195 6.96 14.38 -10.22
CA THR A 195 7.61 13.33 -11.01
C THR A 195 6.93 11.98 -10.75
N ARG A 196 6.68 11.22 -11.82
CA ARG A 196 6.05 9.90 -11.75
C ARG A 196 7.01 8.77 -12.10
N ILE A 197 6.93 7.69 -11.34
CA ILE A 197 7.62 6.43 -11.60
C ILE A 197 6.54 5.35 -11.74
N GLU A 198 6.51 4.68 -12.89
CA GLU A 198 5.65 3.52 -13.08
C GLU A 198 6.36 2.28 -12.51
N ALA A 199 5.91 1.88 -11.34
CA ALA A 199 6.30 0.64 -10.69
C ALA A 199 5.26 -0.43 -11.02
N GLY A 200 5.67 -1.66 -11.18
CA GLY A 200 4.62 -2.68 -11.29
C GLY A 200 4.71 -3.62 -12.46
N ALA A 201 5.83 -3.65 -13.17
CA ALA A 201 6.11 -4.71 -14.15
C ALA A 201 5.98 -6.14 -13.56
N ALA A 202 6.02 -6.25 -12.21
CA ALA A 202 5.91 -7.53 -11.51
C ALA A 202 4.49 -7.86 -11.04
N PHE A 203 3.50 -6.96 -11.21
CA PHE A 203 2.10 -7.22 -10.89
C PHE A 203 1.35 -7.77 -12.10
N ARG A 204 0.45 -8.70 -11.87
CA ARG A 204 -0.55 -9.09 -12.88
C ARG A 204 -1.65 -8.02 -12.95
N THR A 205 -2.20 -7.65 -11.80
CA THR A 205 -3.22 -6.62 -11.67
C THR A 205 -3.22 -6.13 -10.22
N PRO A 206 -2.65 -4.96 -9.91
CA PRO A 206 -2.69 -4.43 -8.55
C PRO A 206 -4.13 -4.24 -8.07
N GLY A 207 -4.39 -4.57 -6.80
CA GLY A 207 -5.69 -4.41 -6.16
C GLY A 207 -5.80 -3.13 -5.33
N PRO A 208 -6.97 -2.88 -4.71
CA PRO A 208 -7.22 -1.70 -3.88
C PRO A 208 -6.45 -1.71 -2.55
N GLY A 209 -5.98 -2.87 -2.11
CA GLY A 209 -5.22 -3.00 -0.88
C GLY A 209 -3.83 -2.38 -1.00
N VAL A 210 -3.69 -1.19 -0.42
CA VAL A 210 -2.41 -0.47 -0.26
C VAL A 210 -2.28 -0.10 1.20
N ALA A 211 -1.17 -0.48 1.82
CA ALA A 211 -0.87 -0.17 3.22
C ALA A 211 0.53 0.42 3.34
N MET A 212 0.73 1.29 4.32
CA MET A 212 2.03 1.92 4.56
C MET A 212 2.34 1.94 6.05
N THR A 213 3.56 1.51 6.42
CA THR A 213 4.07 1.61 7.80
C THR A 213 4.42 3.06 8.15
N ARG A 214 4.59 3.36 9.44
CA ARG A 214 4.98 4.70 9.91
C ARG A 214 6.34 5.13 9.40
N ASP A 215 7.26 4.17 9.15
CA ASP A 215 8.58 4.41 8.56
C ASP A 215 8.55 4.53 7.03
N GLY A 216 7.36 4.43 6.41
CA GLY A 216 7.16 4.73 4.98
C GLY A 216 7.31 3.52 4.04
N ARG A 217 7.40 2.29 4.53
CA ARG A 217 7.35 1.10 3.67
C ARG A 217 5.94 0.91 3.12
N VAL A 218 5.82 0.71 1.82
CA VAL A 218 4.51 0.59 1.14
C VAL A 218 4.32 -0.82 0.61
N PHE A 219 3.15 -1.38 0.89
CA PHE A 219 2.74 -2.71 0.47
C PHE A 219 1.49 -2.64 -0.40
N VAL A 220 1.46 -3.47 -1.45
CA VAL A 220 0.35 -3.53 -2.41
C VAL A 220 0.02 -4.97 -2.70
N VAL A 221 -1.28 -5.28 -2.79
CA VAL A 221 -1.78 -6.59 -3.20
C VAL A 221 -1.75 -6.75 -4.72
N ASP A 222 -1.46 -7.94 -5.21
CA ASP A 222 -1.63 -8.32 -6.62
C ASP A 222 -2.94 -9.10 -6.80
N TYR A 223 -4.05 -8.38 -6.98
CA TYR A 223 -5.39 -8.95 -7.12
C TYR A 223 -5.52 -9.97 -8.25
N GLY A 224 -4.86 -9.70 -9.39
CA GLY A 224 -4.83 -10.64 -10.53
C GLY A 224 -3.84 -11.79 -10.36
N GLY A 225 -3.06 -11.78 -9.29
CA GLY A 225 -2.09 -12.80 -8.93
C GLY A 225 -2.39 -13.44 -7.59
N THR A 226 -1.32 -13.75 -6.84
CA THR A 226 -1.38 -14.43 -5.54
C THR A 226 -0.49 -13.75 -4.48
N THR A 227 0.11 -12.59 -4.81
CA THR A 227 1.17 -12.01 -4.00
C THR A 227 0.76 -10.73 -3.27
N VAL A 228 1.41 -10.48 -2.14
CA VAL A 228 1.55 -9.15 -1.54
C VAL A 228 2.99 -8.70 -1.77
N ARG A 229 3.17 -7.50 -2.25
CA ARG A 229 4.48 -6.96 -2.62
C ARG A 229 4.77 -5.65 -1.91
N GLU A 230 6.02 -5.45 -1.53
CA GLU A 230 6.54 -4.17 -1.07
C GLU A 230 7.04 -3.37 -2.28
N ILE A 231 6.68 -2.10 -2.33
CA ILE A 231 7.11 -1.14 -3.34
C ILE A 231 8.30 -0.36 -2.79
N LEU A 232 9.40 -0.37 -3.53
CA LEU A 232 10.60 0.38 -3.17
C LEU A 232 10.58 1.78 -3.80
N PRO A 233 11.26 2.78 -3.20
CA PRO A 233 11.25 4.17 -3.70
C PRO A 233 11.79 4.35 -5.12
N ASP A 234 12.56 3.39 -5.62
CA ASP A 234 13.10 3.38 -6.98
C ASP A 234 12.17 2.72 -8.01
N GLY A 235 10.97 2.30 -7.61
CA GLY A 235 9.98 1.65 -8.46
C GLY A 235 10.14 0.12 -8.57
N ARG A 236 11.20 -0.45 -8.01
CA ARG A 236 11.30 -1.91 -7.88
C ARG A 236 10.30 -2.42 -6.84
N SER A 237 10.01 -3.71 -6.87
CA SER A 237 9.19 -4.34 -5.85
C SER A 237 9.76 -5.69 -5.44
N ARG A 238 9.47 -6.11 -4.20
CA ARG A 238 9.80 -7.45 -3.71
C ARG A 238 8.54 -8.16 -3.22
N THR A 239 8.47 -9.48 -3.40
CA THR A 239 7.38 -10.30 -2.87
C THR A 239 7.56 -10.44 -1.36
N VAL A 240 6.51 -10.12 -0.60
CA VAL A 240 6.45 -10.28 0.87
C VAL A 240 5.73 -11.57 1.22
N ALA A 241 4.66 -11.90 0.50
CA ALA A 241 3.94 -13.16 0.65
C ALA A 241 3.41 -13.64 -0.71
N ASP A 242 3.16 -14.93 -0.81
CA ASP A 242 2.60 -15.60 -2.00
C ASP A 242 1.59 -16.68 -1.59
N GLY A 243 0.81 -17.15 -2.56
CA GLY A 243 -0.17 -18.22 -2.35
C GLY A 243 -1.56 -17.77 -1.92
N ILE A 244 -1.85 -16.45 -1.90
CA ILE A 244 -3.15 -15.88 -1.54
C ILE A 244 -3.98 -15.68 -2.81
N LYS A 245 -5.11 -16.35 -2.92
CA LYS A 245 -5.97 -16.27 -4.12
C LYS A 245 -6.72 -14.92 -4.17
N SER A 246 -6.44 -14.12 -5.21
CA SER A 246 -7.08 -12.81 -5.43
C SER A 246 -7.02 -11.90 -4.18
N PRO A 247 -5.81 -11.58 -3.65
CA PRO A 247 -5.69 -10.68 -2.52
C PRO A 247 -6.20 -9.30 -2.91
N VAL A 248 -7.12 -8.73 -2.13
CA VAL A 248 -7.84 -7.51 -2.53
C VAL A 248 -7.74 -6.41 -1.48
N GLY A 249 -8.01 -6.68 -0.23
CA GLY A 249 -7.86 -5.75 0.89
C GLY A 249 -6.50 -5.90 1.57
N LEU A 250 -5.99 -4.82 2.13
CA LEU A 250 -4.74 -4.83 2.90
C LEU A 250 -4.80 -3.80 4.01
N VAL A 251 -4.41 -4.20 5.21
CA VAL A 251 -4.30 -3.31 6.36
C VAL A 251 -3.13 -3.75 7.24
N LEU A 252 -2.47 -2.80 7.91
CA LEU A 252 -1.49 -3.08 8.95
C LEU A 252 -2.17 -3.50 10.25
N SER A 253 -1.58 -4.45 10.97
CA SER A 253 -1.94 -4.67 12.38
C SER A 253 -1.61 -3.42 13.22
N PRO A 254 -2.30 -3.17 14.34
CA PRO A 254 -2.09 -1.98 15.16
C PRO A 254 -0.64 -1.79 15.65
N ASP A 255 0.09 -2.89 15.84
CA ASP A 255 1.51 -2.93 16.22
C ASP A 255 2.47 -2.85 15.02
N GLU A 256 1.94 -2.82 13.80
CA GLU A 256 2.70 -2.87 12.53
C GLU A 256 3.62 -4.09 12.36
N ALA A 257 3.42 -5.14 13.16
CA ALA A 257 4.22 -6.36 13.04
C ALA A 257 3.75 -7.26 11.88
N SER A 258 2.52 -7.05 11.40
CA SER A 258 1.90 -7.87 10.35
C SER A 258 1.03 -7.04 9.42
N LEU A 259 0.86 -7.58 8.21
CA LEU A 259 -0.22 -7.18 7.29
C LEU A 259 -1.37 -8.18 7.42
N LEU A 260 -2.60 -7.69 7.36
CA LEU A 260 -3.76 -8.51 7.13
C LEU A 260 -4.25 -8.29 5.71
N THR A 261 -4.49 -9.37 4.98
CA THR A 261 -5.01 -9.28 3.61
C THR A 261 -6.30 -10.08 3.46
N ALA A 262 -7.28 -9.45 2.81
CA ALA A 262 -8.52 -10.11 2.44
C ALA A 262 -8.36 -10.79 1.08
N ALA A 263 -8.78 -12.04 0.98
CA ALA A 263 -8.83 -12.81 -0.25
C ALA A 263 -10.27 -12.86 -0.78
N TRP A 264 -10.48 -12.25 -1.95
CA TRP A 264 -11.80 -12.13 -2.57
C TRP A 264 -12.46 -13.47 -2.86
N SER A 265 -11.67 -14.40 -3.42
CA SER A 265 -12.22 -15.63 -4.02
C SER A 265 -12.65 -16.65 -2.98
N ASP A 266 -11.97 -16.74 -1.83
CA ASP A 266 -12.20 -17.76 -0.81
C ASP A 266 -12.80 -17.21 0.48
N GLY A 267 -13.05 -15.89 0.55
CA GLY A 267 -13.67 -15.27 1.71
C GLY A 267 -12.83 -15.39 2.98
N THR A 268 -11.52 -15.31 2.85
CA THR A 268 -10.56 -15.53 3.93
C THR A 268 -9.76 -14.26 4.22
N ILE A 269 -9.43 -14.04 5.48
CA ILE A 269 -8.43 -13.04 5.91
C ILE A 269 -7.19 -13.76 6.37
N TYR A 270 -6.06 -13.41 5.78
CA TYR A 270 -4.74 -13.93 6.11
C TYR A 270 -3.90 -12.90 6.84
N ARG A 271 -3.03 -13.38 7.75
CA ARG A 271 -1.97 -12.60 8.37
C ARG A 271 -0.63 -12.92 7.72
N ILE A 272 0.15 -11.89 7.50
CA ILE A 272 1.48 -11.95 6.87
C ILE A 272 2.44 -11.21 7.79
N PRO A 273 3.42 -11.86 8.42
CA PRO A 273 4.47 -11.17 9.18
C PRO A 273 5.24 -10.21 8.26
N ILE A 274 5.51 -9.00 8.73
CA ILE A 274 6.33 -8.04 7.97
C ILE A 274 7.80 -8.38 8.21
N PRO A 275 8.59 -8.69 7.15
CA PRO A 275 10.03 -8.92 7.28
C PRO A 275 10.73 -7.67 7.83
N GLN A 276 11.57 -7.86 8.81
CA GLN A 276 12.43 -6.81 9.38
C GLN A 276 13.56 -6.42 8.45
#